data_a2f47e401af8aa3be6ce599f4e40cb58
#
_entry.id   a2f47e401af8aa3be6ce599f4e40cb58
#
_cell.length_a   1.000
_cell.length_b   1.000
_cell.length_c   1.000
_cell.angle_alpha   90.00
_cell.angle_beta   90.00
_cell.angle_gamma   90.00
#
_symmetry.space_group_name_H-M   'P 1'
#
loop_
_entity.id
_entity.type
_entity.pdbx_description
1 polymer ?
#
loop_
_entity_poly.entity_id
_entity_poly.type
_entity_poly.pdbx_seq_one_letter_code
_entity_poly.pdbx_strand_id
1 'polypeptide(L)'
;LGRGYIDTAFFSRGEHYMLVNGDNAEHEETLLKLLNEVGKSDMIIPYFGSNDKRHLMRVNLSKVFTLIINFISGYKIKYYNGPVIHKRFNVMRWNPDTHGFAYQAEIIVKVLDEKGTFQEVMIDNLDREEGSSKAFTIKNILAVSHSILQIFLRRLRKFLFY
;
A
#
# COMPACT_ATOMS: atom_id res chain seq x y z
N LEU A 1 -10.35 5.79 -4.65
CA LEU A 1 -8.97 6.13 -4.28
C LEU A 1 -7.98 5.59 -5.32
N GLY A 2 -7.98 4.28 -5.60
CA GLY A 2 -7.02 3.67 -6.51
C GLY A 2 -7.05 4.22 -7.95
N ARG A 3 -8.24 4.52 -8.50
CA ARG A 3 -8.33 5.14 -9.82
C ARG A 3 -7.67 6.51 -9.87
N GLY A 4 -8.00 7.41 -8.92
CA GLY A 4 -7.37 8.73 -8.87
C GLY A 4 -5.86 8.66 -8.66
N TYR A 5 -5.38 7.62 -7.95
CA TYR A 5 -3.94 7.36 -7.79
C TYR A 5 -3.23 7.12 -9.13
N ILE A 6 -3.84 6.32 -10.01
CA ILE A 6 -3.27 6.02 -11.32
C ILE A 6 -3.42 7.20 -12.26
N ASP A 7 -4.60 7.83 -12.29
CA ASP A 7 -4.86 8.97 -13.16
C ASP A 7 -3.85 10.10 -12.88
N THR A 8 -3.58 10.38 -11.59
CA THR A 8 -2.58 11.40 -11.23
C THR A 8 -1.15 10.97 -11.50
N ALA A 9 -0.81 9.67 -11.38
CA ALA A 9 0.49 9.16 -11.80
C ALA A 9 0.71 9.34 -13.32
N PHE A 10 -0.35 9.26 -14.10
CA PHE A 10 -0.28 9.46 -15.55
C PHE A 10 0.08 10.90 -15.92
N PHE A 11 -0.47 11.88 -15.20
CA PHE A 11 -0.18 13.30 -15.41
C PHE A 11 1.14 13.76 -14.76
N SER A 12 1.68 13.01 -13.82
CA SER A 12 2.94 13.35 -13.15
C SER A 12 4.14 13.18 -14.10
N ARG A 13 5.24 13.93 -13.83
CA ARG A 13 6.47 13.89 -14.62
C ARG A 13 7.66 13.29 -13.85
N GLY A 14 7.50 13.04 -12.56
CA GLY A 14 8.55 12.46 -11.72
C GLY A 14 8.84 11.00 -12.07
N GLU A 15 10.05 10.54 -11.81
CA GLU A 15 10.44 9.14 -11.93
C GLU A 15 9.80 8.29 -10.83
N HIS A 16 9.66 8.87 -9.64
CA HIS A 16 9.03 8.25 -8.47
C HIS A 16 7.71 8.92 -8.15
N TYR A 17 6.80 8.15 -7.60
CA TYR A 17 5.44 8.58 -7.32
C TYR A 17 5.00 8.10 -5.93
N MET A 18 4.41 9.00 -5.16
CA MET A 18 3.87 8.74 -3.82
C MET A 18 2.56 9.49 -3.65
N LEU A 19 1.61 8.89 -2.95
CA LEU A 19 0.41 9.57 -2.46
C LEU A 19 0.64 10.01 -1.01
N VAL A 20 0.53 11.29 -0.76
CA VAL A 20 0.50 11.89 0.57
C VAL A 20 -0.92 12.35 0.87
N ASN A 21 -1.42 12.03 2.06
CA ASN A 21 -2.75 12.48 2.47
C ASN A 21 -2.76 13.99 2.75
N GLY A 22 -3.82 14.66 2.33
CA GLY A 22 -3.96 16.12 2.54
C GLY A 22 -4.36 16.53 3.96
N ASP A 23 -4.45 15.60 4.90
CA ASP A 23 -4.82 15.83 6.30
C ASP A 23 -3.61 15.99 7.24
N ASN A 24 -2.41 16.09 6.66
CA ASN A 24 -1.14 16.26 7.37
C ASN A 24 -0.88 15.19 8.46
N ALA A 25 -1.37 13.97 8.24
CA ALA A 25 -1.17 12.85 9.16
C ALA A 25 0.26 12.30 9.14
N GLU A 26 1.00 12.55 8.08
CA GLU A 26 2.40 12.18 7.94
C GLU A 26 3.30 13.36 8.35
N HIS A 27 4.18 13.15 9.34
CA HIS A 27 5.17 14.14 9.74
C HIS A 27 6.18 14.43 8.63
N GLU A 28 6.71 15.64 8.60
CA GLU A 28 7.80 16.03 7.71
C GLU A 28 9.01 15.07 7.83
N GLU A 29 9.41 14.73 9.04
CA GLU A 29 10.50 13.78 9.28
C GLU A 29 10.23 12.40 8.69
N THR A 30 8.98 11.95 8.71
CA THR A 30 8.56 10.68 8.08
C THR A 30 8.72 10.75 6.58
N LEU A 31 8.27 11.85 5.96
CA LEU A 31 8.41 12.05 4.53
C LEU A 31 9.89 12.15 4.13
N LEU A 32 10.71 12.88 4.88
CA LEU A 32 12.15 12.98 4.65
C LEU A 32 12.85 11.61 4.77
N LYS A 33 12.51 10.79 5.78
CA LYS A 33 13.05 9.42 5.89
C LYS A 33 12.75 8.59 4.63
N LEU A 34 11.52 8.66 4.11
CA LEU A 34 11.13 7.93 2.90
C LEU A 34 11.85 8.47 1.65
N LEU A 35 11.93 9.79 1.51
CA LEU A 35 12.57 10.44 0.37
C LEU A 35 14.07 10.15 0.29
N ASN A 36 14.77 10.02 1.42
CA ASN A 36 16.20 9.68 1.49
C ASN A 36 16.50 8.24 0.99
N GLU A 37 15.48 7.40 0.87
CA GLU A 37 15.61 6.03 0.36
C GLU A 37 15.29 5.92 -1.14
N VAL A 38 14.81 7.00 -1.77
CA VAL A 38 14.48 7.02 -3.20
C VAL A 38 15.70 6.66 -4.05
N GLY A 39 15.48 5.80 -5.02
CA GLY A 39 16.53 5.33 -5.93
C GLY A 39 17.24 4.04 -5.48
N LYS A 40 17.08 3.60 -4.22
CA LYS A 40 17.74 2.37 -3.71
C LYS A 40 16.99 1.09 -4.08
N SER A 41 15.70 1.19 -4.40
CA SER A 41 14.85 0.06 -4.81
C SER A 41 13.68 0.53 -5.67
N ASP A 42 12.92 -0.42 -6.22
CA ASP A 42 11.73 -0.11 -7.04
C ASP A 42 10.55 0.40 -6.21
N MET A 43 10.53 0.01 -4.91
CA MET A 43 9.50 0.45 -3.97
C MET A 43 10.11 0.75 -2.60
N ILE A 44 9.67 1.83 -1.97
CA ILE A 44 9.95 2.14 -0.57
C ILE A 44 8.64 1.97 0.21
N ILE A 45 8.60 0.97 1.07
CA ILE A 45 7.39 0.57 1.81
C ILE A 45 7.52 1.00 3.26
N PRO A 46 6.74 1.98 3.72
CA PRO A 46 6.74 2.36 5.13
C PRO A 46 6.02 1.33 5.99
N TYR A 47 6.50 1.14 7.21
CA TYR A 47 5.79 0.37 8.23
C TYR A 47 5.89 1.04 9.59
N PHE A 48 4.91 0.79 10.47
CA PHE A 48 4.92 1.33 11.82
C PHE A 48 5.71 0.43 12.76
N GLY A 49 6.52 1.05 13.62
CA GLY A 49 7.25 0.38 14.69
C GLY A 49 6.35 -0.05 15.85
N SER A 50 6.97 -0.38 16.98
CA SER A 50 6.26 -0.78 18.21
C SER A 50 5.41 0.34 18.83
N ASN A 51 5.71 1.60 18.54
CA ASN A 51 5.00 2.79 19.03
C ASN A 51 3.88 3.27 18.08
N ASP A 52 3.18 2.33 17.46
CA ASP A 52 2.02 2.67 16.62
C ASP A 52 0.89 3.25 17.48
N LYS A 53 0.69 4.56 17.42
CA LYS A 53 -0.30 5.30 18.22
C LYS A 53 -1.73 5.22 17.68
N ARG A 54 -1.94 4.51 16.57
CA ARG A 54 -3.29 4.34 16.01
C ARG A 54 -4.20 3.55 16.96
N HIS A 55 -5.50 3.80 16.87
CA HIS A 55 -6.49 3.05 17.65
C HIS A 55 -6.30 1.53 17.47
N LEU A 56 -6.34 0.76 18.58
CA LEU A 56 -6.04 -0.68 18.61
C LEU A 56 -6.82 -1.49 17.56
N MET A 57 -8.09 -1.14 17.33
CA MET A 57 -8.91 -1.82 16.32
C MET A 57 -8.36 -1.63 14.90
N ARG A 58 -7.84 -0.44 14.56
CA ARG A 58 -7.20 -0.18 13.26
C ARG A 58 -5.88 -0.93 13.13
N VAL A 59 -5.09 -0.98 14.20
CA VAL A 59 -3.83 -1.73 14.24
C VAL A 59 -4.11 -3.22 14.01
N ASN A 60 -5.05 -3.80 14.74
CA ASN A 60 -5.39 -5.23 14.62
C ASN A 60 -5.96 -5.56 13.23
N LEU A 61 -6.86 -4.73 12.70
CA LEU A 61 -7.41 -4.93 11.36
C LEU A 61 -6.31 -4.89 10.29
N SER A 62 -5.38 -3.94 10.38
CA SER A 62 -4.27 -3.86 9.42
C SER A 62 -3.29 -5.02 9.55
N LYS A 63 -3.07 -5.56 10.76
CA LYS A 63 -2.29 -6.78 10.97
C LYS A 63 -2.96 -7.99 10.33
N VAL A 64 -4.26 -8.18 10.55
CA VAL A 64 -5.03 -9.27 9.92
C VAL A 64 -4.99 -9.16 8.40
N PHE A 65 -5.23 -7.97 7.86
CA PHE A 65 -5.12 -7.72 6.42
C PHE A 65 -3.72 -8.08 5.88
N THR A 66 -2.68 -7.61 6.55
CA THR A 66 -1.28 -7.91 6.18
C THR A 66 -1.00 -9.40 6.20
N LEU A 67 -1.45 -10.13 7.24
CA LEU A 67 -1.30 -11.59 7.33
C LEU A 67 -2.00 -12.32 6.17
N ILE A 68 -3.23 -11.92 5.84
CA ILE A 68 -3.99 -12.51 4.73
C ILE A 68 -3.25 -12.30 3.41
N ILE A 69 -2.81 -11.06 3.12
CA ILE A 69 -2.08 -10.77 1.88
C ILE A 69 -0.75 -11.52 1.82
N ASN A 70 0.02 -11.55 2.91
CA ASN A 70 1.27 -12.30 2.98
C ASN A 70 1.06 -13.80 2.75
N PHE A 71 0.02 -14.38 3.35
CA PHE A 71 -0.33 -15.79 3.16
C PHE A 71 -0.68 -16.11 1.70
N ILE A 72 -1.53 -15.29 1.08
CA ILE A 72 -1.98 -15.50 -0.30
C ILE A 72 -0.84 -15.25 -1.30
N SER A 73 -0.05 -14.20 -1.09
CA SER A 73 1.00 -13.80 -2.02
C SER A 73 2.31 -14.58 -1.85
N GLY A 74 2.55 -15.16 -0.67
CA GLY A 74 3.82 -15.79 -0.32
C GLY A 74 4.93 -14.80 0.02
N TYR A 75 4.65 -13.50 0.06
CA TYR A 75 5.60 -12.45 0.44
C TYR A 75 5.54 -12.16 1.95
N LYS A 76 6.57 -11.52 2.46
CA LYS A 76 6.67 -11.10 3.89
C LYS A 76 6.85 -9.60 3.95
N ILE A 77 5.75 -8.86 3.82
CA ILE A 77 5.71 -7.40 3.93
C ILE A 77 5.11 -7.04 5.30
N LYS A 78 5.70 -6.05 5.96
CA LYS A 78 5.25 -5.63 7.31
C LYS A 78 3.97 -4.82 7.29
N TYR A 79 3.74 -4.03 6.20
CA TYR A 79 2.57 -3.16 6.11
C TYR A 79 2.25 -2.78 4.66
N TYR A 80 0.98 -2.82 4.26
CA TYR A 80 0.58 -2.58 2.87
C TYR A 80 -0.08 -1.22 2.60
N ASN A 81 -0.51 -0.48 3.62
CA ASN A 81 -1.42 0.67 3.44
C ASN A 81 -0.79 2.03 3.77
N GLY A 82 0.52 2.15 3.76
CA GLY A 82 1.24 3.40 4.00
C GLY A 82 1.44 4.26 2.74
N PRO A 83 2.08 5.42 2.87
CA PRO A 83 2.51 6.25 1.74
C PRO A 83 3.71 5.62 1.03
N VAL A 84 3.46 4.56 0.25
CA VAL A 84 4.50 3.84 -0.48
C VAL A 84 5.01 4.71 -1.63
N ILE A 85 6.34 4.78 -1.78
CA ILE A 85 6.97 5.36 -2.95
C ILE A 85 7.17 4.25 -3.98
N HIS A 86 6.70 4.45 -5.19
CA HIS A 86 6.88 3.54 -6.30
C HIS A 86 7.64 4.22 -7.45
N LYS A 87 8.38 3.47 -8.23
CA LYS A 87 8.71 3.94 -9.58
C LYS A 87 7.40 4.20 -10.34
N ARG A 88 7.23 5.41 -10.88
CA ARG A 88 6.03 5.82 -11.61
C ARG A 88 5.66 4.85 -12.73
N PHE A 89 6.66 4.33 -13.44
CA PHE A 89 6.49 3.31 -14.45
C PHE A 89 5.72 2.09 -13.95
N ASN A 90 6.02 1.60 -12.73
CA ASN A 90 5.33 0.46 -12.13
C ASN A 90 3.87 0.77 -11.83
N VAL A 91 3.56 2.00 -11.41
CA VAL A 91 2.18 2.45 -11.20
C VAL A 91 1.39 2.51 -12.50
N MET A 92 2.00 3.07 -13.55
CA MET A 92 1.32 3.27 -14.84
C MET A 92 1.01 1.97 -15.58
N ARG A 93 1.85 0.95 -15.48
CA ARG A 93 1.62 -0.35 -16.11
C ARG A 93 0.75 -1.29 -15.25
N TRP A 94 0.41 -0.89 -14.04
CA TRP A 94 -0.56 -1.59 -13.23
C TRP A 94 -1.97 -1.19 -13.65
N ASN A 95 -2.76 -2.16 -14.07
CA ASN A 95 -4.17 -1.95 -14.36
C ASN A 95 -4.98 -2.54 -13.18
N PRO A 96 -5.55 -1.72 -12.30
CA PRO A 96 -6.26 -2.22 -11.15
C PRO A 96 -7.66 -2.69 -11.54
N ASP A 97 -8.03 -3.86 -11.06
CA ASP A 97 -9.41 -4.30 -11.07
C ASP A 97 -10.21 -3.70 -9.91
N THR A 98 -9.52 -3.11 -8.94
CA THR A 98 -10.13 -2.55 -7.74
C THR A 98 -9.77 -1.09 -7.54
N HIS A 99 -10.78 -0.29 -7.14
CA HIS A 99 -10.62 1.15 -6.90
C HIS A 99 -10.69 1.50 -5.39
N GLY A 100 -10.69 0.49 -4.52
CA GLY A 100 -10.84 0.63 -3.07
C GLY A 100 -9.53 0.90 -2.31
N PHE A 101 -9.59 0.74 -0.99
CA PHE A 101 -8.46 1.00 -0.08
C PHE A 101 -7.30 0.00 -0.19
N ALA A 102 -7.52 -1.19 -0.76
CA ALA A 102 -6.50 -2.24 -0.88
C ALA A 102 -5.63 -2.12 -2.14
N TYR A 103 -5.76 -1.04 -2.92
CA TYR A 103 -5.02 -0.84 -4.16
C TYR A 103 -3.49 -0.91 -3.97
N GLN A 104 -2.98 -0.41 -2.83
CA GLN A 104 -1.54 -0.49 -2.54
C GLN A 104 -1.04 -1.93 -2.44
N ALA A 105 -1.79 -2.81 -1.74
CA ALA A 105 -1.42 -4.22 -1.64
C ALA A 105 -1.37 -4.87 -3.02
N GLU A 106 -2.32 -4.53 -3.89
CA GLU A 106 -2.38 -5.06 -5.26
C GLU A 106 -1.16 -4.62 -6.09
N ILE A 107 -0.77 -3.34 -6.04
CA ILE A 107 0.43 -2.84 -6.73
C ILE A 107 1.69 -3.52 -6.18
N ILE A 108 1.87 -3.54 -4.86
CA ILE A 108 3.04 -4.12 -4.21
C ILE A 108 3.21 -5.58 -4.63
N VAL A 109 2.17 -6.40 -4.49
CA VAL A 109 2.23 -7.82 -4.85
C VAL A 109 2.54 -7.99 -6.33
N LYS A 110 1.96 -7.17 -7.22
CA LYS A 110 2.23 -7.24 -8.65
C LYS A 110 3.68 -6.90 -8.99
N VAL A 111 4.23 -5.84 -8.41
CA VAL A 111 5.63 -5.45 -8.64
C VAL A 111 6.59 -6.54 -8.14
N LEU A 112 6.29 -7.16 -6.99
CA LEU A 112 7.06 -8.29 -6.48
C LEU A 112 6.94 -9.54 -7.36
N ASP A 113 5.76 -9.81 -7.92
CA ASP A 113 5.54 -10.90 -8.87
C ASP A 113 6.39 -10.73 -10.14
N GLU A 114 6.72 -9.50 -10.51
CA GLU A 114 7.60 -9.14 -11.61
C GLU A 114 9.06 -8.99 -11.19
N LYS A 115 9.43 -9.50 -10.02
CA LYS A 115 10.79 -9.47 -9.43
C LYS A 115 11.31 -8.06 -9.11
N GLY A 116 10.40 -7.10 -8.91
CA GLY A 116 10.75 -5.77 -8.42
C GLY A 116 11.33 -5.82 -7.01
N THR A 117 12.26 -4.91 -6.75
CA THR A 117 12.93 -4.78 -5.46
C THR A 117 12.18 -3.86 -4.51
N PHE A 118 12.32 -4.06 -3.20
CA PHE A 118 11.72 -3.18 -2.20
C PHE A 118 12.62 -2.98 -0.99
N GLN A 119 12.41 -1.87 -0.32
CA GLN A 119 12.99 -1.57 0.98
C GLN A 119 11.89 -1.18 1.96
N GLU A 120 11.92 -1.72 3.17
CA GLU A 120 10.99 -1.35 4.23
C GLU A 120 11.60 -0.30 5.15
N VAL A 121 10.89 0.80 5.38
CA VAL A 121 11.33 1.93 6.21
C VAL A 121 10.41 2.08 7.41
N MET A 122 10.98 2.04 8.61
CA MET A 122 10.23 2.27 9.83
C MET A 122 9.89 3.76 9.96
N ILE A 123 8.61 4.03 10.11
CA ILE A 123 8.08 5.37 10.32
C ILE A 123 7.32 5.47 11.64
N ASP A 124 7.27 6.67 12.17
CA ASP A 124 6.43 7.01 13.31
C ASP A 124 5.09 7.57 12.80
N ASN A 125 4.01 7.31 13.52
CA ASN A 125 2.69 7.82 13.19
C ASN A 125 2.18 8.74 14.28
N LEU A 126 1.65 9.88 13.85
CA LEU A 126 0.71 10.63 14.68
C LEU A 126 -0.69 10.03 14.52
N ASP A 127 -1.35 9.74 15.61
CA ASP A 127 -2.78 9.49 15.52
C ASP A 127 -3.48 10.79 15.13
N ARG A 128 -4.48 10.70 14.28
CA ARG A 128 -5.36 11.83 14.01
C ARG A 128 -6.05 12.21 15.30
N GLU A 129 -5.90 13.45 15.71
CA GLU A 129 -6.56 13.97 16.91
C GLU A 129 -8.09 13.93 16.79
N GLU A 130 -8.64 13.94 15.55
CA GLU A 130 -10.08 13.89 15.30
C GLU A 130 -10.44 13.12 14.01
N GLY A 131 -11.58 12.42 14.03
CA GLY A 131 -12.22 11.85 12.85
C GLY A 131 -12.57 10.37 12.92
N SER A 132 -13.79 10.02 12.50
CA SER A 132 -14.22 8.64 12.36
C SER A 132 -13.59 7.99 11.13
N SER A 133 -13.03 6.80 11.29
CA SER A 133 -12.50 6.04 10.15
C SER A 133 -13.62 5.56 9.23
N LYS A 134 -13.65 6.04 8.00
CA LYS A 134 -14.56 5.54 6.96
C LYS A 134 -14.22 4.13 6.47
N ALA A 135 -13.11 3.54 6.97
CA ALA A 135 -12.66 2.21 6.57
C ALA A 135 -13.66 1.09 6.90
N PHE A 136 -14.50 1.28 7.92
CA PHE A 136 -15.48 0.31 8.42
C PHE A 136 -16.85 0.35 7.72
N THR A 137 -17.01 1.11 6.66
CA THR A 137 -18.25 1.05 5.89
C THR A 137 -18.37 -0.28 5.14
N ILE A 138 -19.58 -0.83 5.03
CA ILE A 138 -19.85 -2.07 4.28
C ILE A 138 -19.25 -2.01 2.88
N LYS A 139 -19.39 -0.86 2.20
CA LYS A 139 -18.82 -0.63 0.88
C LYS A 139 -17.30 -0.83 0.86
N ASN A 140 -16.59 -0.34 1.88
CA ASN A 140 -15.14 -0.46 1.95
C ASN A 140 -14.69 -1.88 2.32
N ILE A 141 -15.44 -2.57 3.17
CA ILE A 141 -15.20 -3.98 3.49
C ILE A 141 -15.35 -4.84 2.22
N LEU A 142 -16.42 -4.65 1.46
CA LEU A 142 -16.63 -5.36 0.19
C LEU A 142 -15.52 -5.05 -0.82
N ALA A 143 -15.09 -3.78 -0.94
CA ALA A 143 -13.99 -3.40 -1.83
C ALA A 143 -12.65 -4.05 -1.42
N VAL A 144 -12.35 -4.12 -0.13
CA VAL A 144 -11.15 -4.81 0.38
C VAL A 144 -11.23 -6.31 0.13
N SER A 145 -12.38 -6.95 0.39
CA SER A 145 -12.61 -8.37 0.12
C SER A 145 -12.45 -8.69 -1.37
N HIS A 146 -12.95 -7.82 -2.25
CA HIS A 146 -12.77 -7.96 -3.70
C HIS A 146 -11.27 -7.89 -4.08
N SER A 147 -10.51 -6.94 -3.53
CA SER A 147 -9.07 -6.85 -3.79
C SER A 147 -8.30 -8.09 -3.31
N ILE A 148 -8.65 -8.64 -2.15
CA ILE A 148 -8.08 -9.88 -1.64
C ILE A 148 -8.36 -11.03 -2.62
N LEU A 149 -9.61 -11.15 -3.09
CA LEU A 149 -10.00 -12.17 -4.06
C LEU A 149 -9.22 -12.03 -5.38
N GLN A 150 -9.05 -10.81 -5.89
CA GLN A 150 -8.28 -10.56 -7.12
C GLN A 150 -6.81 -10.96 -6.97
N ILE A 151 -6.18 -10.63 -5.84
CA ILE A 151 -4.80 -11.06 -5.55
C ILE A 151 -4.74 -12.60 -5.52
N PHE A 152 -5.68 -13.26 -4.84
CA PHE A 152 -5.76 -14.72 -4.77
C PHE A 152 -5.92 -15.37 -6.15
N LEU A 153 -6.89 -14.92 -6.94
CA LEU A 153 -7.14 -15.47 -8.29
C LEU A 153 -5.93 -15.28 -9.22
N ARG A 154 -5.26 -14.13 -9.14
CA ARG A 154 -4.03 -13.88 -9.91
C ARG A 154 -2.91 -14.86 -9.50
N ARG A 155 -2.75 -15.11 -8.19
CA ARG A 155 -1.75 -16.06 -7.69
C ARG A 155 -2.09 -17.50 -8.08
N LEU A 156 -3.34 -17.89 -7.97
CA LEU A 156 -3.83 -19.20 -8.40
C LEU A 156 -3.58 -19.41 -9.90
N ARG A 157 -3.91 -18.41 -10.73
CA ARG A 157 -3.63 -18.45 -12.17
C ARG A 157 -2.14 -18.62 -12.45
N LYS A 158 -1.28 -17.88 -11.74
CA LYS A 158 0.17 -18.01 -11.89
C LYS A 158 0.67 -19.41 -11.53
N PHE A 159 0.12 -19.99 -10.47
CA PHE A 159 0.47 -21.35 -10.03
C PHE A 159 0.01 -22.44 -11.03
N LEU A 160 -1.17 -22.27 -11.65
CA LEU A 160 -1.74 -23.27 -12.53
C LEU A 160 -1.20 -23.23 -13.96
N PHE A 161 -0.73 -22.08 -14.44
CA PHE A 161 -0.44 -21.85 -15.86
C PHE A 161 0.99 -21.37 -16.17
N TYR A 162 1.80 -21.09 -15.16
CA TYR A 162 3.19 -20.61 -15.28
C TYR A 162 4.12 -21.26 -14.26
#